data_f34c54951617ca2c71df6f20d56f8d5e
#
_entry.id   f34c54951617ca2c71df6f20d56f8d5e
#
_cell.length_a   1.000
_cell.length_b   1.000
_cell.length_c   1.000
_cell.angle_alpha   90.00
_cell.angle_beta   90.00
_cell.angle_gamma   90.00
#
_symmetry.space_group_name_H-M   'P 1'
#
loop_
_entity.id
_entity.type
_entity.pdbx_description
1 polymer ?
#
loop_
_entity_poly.entity_id
_entity_poly.type
_entity_poly.pdbx_seq_one_letter_code
_entity_poly.pdbx_strand_id
1 'polypeptide(L)'
;HAKYMARVVTGGVLQAFDKVQYVDVENISCLRRTIQVASNMPTKEELVQAEHIHALHEAGRDGELPYSGMMLTTMVAEAGRMVKLQNGPESFPMELSGIAIGPVALIGIPGEPFTGIGRGLKEAPGWDLVLPCCLTNGNEGYFPMQEAYDEGGYESQSSFFKAGVAEYLIEEGLKVLNDLRK
;
A
#
# COMPACT_ATOMS: atom_id res chain seq x y z
N HIS A 1 15.51 -0.12 -22.40
CA HIS A 1 15.35 -0.69 -21.05
C HIS A 1 14.21 -1.72 -20.98
N ALA A 2 12.98 -1.44 -21.46
CA ALA A 2 11.83 -2.36 -21.34
C ALA A 2 12.11 -3.78 -21.86
N LYS A 3 12.73 -3.91 -23.05
CA LYS A 3 13.09 -5.22 -23.62
C LYS A 3 14.11 -6.00 -22.77
N TYR A 4 15.03 -5.30 -22.13
CA TYR A 4 15.99 -5.90 -21.20
C TYR A 4 15.28 -6.41 -19.95
N MET A 5 14.45 -5.58 -19.31
CA MET A 5 13.67 -5.94 -18.13
C MET A 5 12.76 -7.14 -18.40
N ALA A 6 12.06 -7.13 -19.55
CA ALA A 6 11.20 -8.24 -19.95
C ALA A 6 11.99 -9.56 -20.07
N ARG A 7 13.20 -9.55 -20.64
CA ARG A 7 14.06 -10.74 -20.76
C ARG A 7 14.52 -11.25 -19.40
N VAL A 8 14.86 -10.35 -18.45
CA VAL A 8 15.27 -10.74 -17.08
C VAL A 8 14.11 -11.43 -16.36
N VAL A 9 12.91 -10.86 -16.42
CA VAL A 9 11.70 -11.45 -15.82
C VAL A 9 11.39 -12.81 -16.47
N THR A 10 11.41 -12.88 -17.80
CA THR A 10 11.19 -14.15 -18.54
C THR A 10 12.20 -15.22 -18.12
N GLY A 11 13.48 -14.85 -17.95
CA GLY A 11 14.50 -15.78 -17.48
C GLY A 11 14.19 -16.33 -16.10
N GLY A 12 13.74 -15.49 -15.17
CA GLY A 12 13.28 -15.90 -13.84
C GLY A 12 12.08 -16.87 -13.89
N VAL A 13 11.10 -16.57 -14.75
CA VAL A 13 9.93 -17.45 -14.94
C VAL A 13 10.34 -18.83 -15.49
N LEU A 14 11.22 -18.87 -16.50
CA LEU A 14 11.70 -20.13 -17.07
C LEU A 14 12.47 -20.96 -16.06
N GLN A 15 13.32 -20.33 -15.22
CA GLN A 15 14.02 -21.05 -14.15
C GLN A 15 13.08 -21.62 -13.09
N ALA A 16 11.98 -20.92 -12.79
CA ALA A 16 10.98 -21.38 -11.85
C ALA A 16 10.12 -22.51 -12.45
N PHE A 17 9.86 -22.46 -13.75
CA PHE A 17 8.97 -23.39 -14.44
C PHE A 17 9.41 -24.85 -14.30
N ASP A 18 10.72 -25.12 -14.37
CA ASP A 18 11.29 -26.47 -14.20
C ASP A 18 11.20 -27.00 -12.75
N LYS A 19 10.82 -26.11 -11.80
CA LYS A 19 10.67 -26.43 -10.37
C LYS A 19 9.20 -26.52 -9.93
N VAL A 20 8.26 -26.43 -10.86
CA VAL A 20 6.83 -26.52 -10.57
C VAL A 20 6.53 -27.89 -9.94
N GLN A 21 5.83 -27.86 -8.81
CA GLN A 21 5.39 -29.06 -8.10
C GLN A 21 3.86 -28.98 -7.91
N TYR A 22 3.21 -30.13 -7.96
CA TYR A 22 1.81 -30.23 -7.58
C TYR A 22 1.71 -30.29 -6.07
N VAL A 23 0.72 -29.59 -5.52
CA VAL A 23 0.39 -29.67 -4.11
C VAL A 23 -1.02 -30.24 -3.98
N ASP A 24 -1.22 -31.10 -2.99
CA ASP A 24 -2.55 -31.62 -2.68
C ASP A 24 -3.36 -30.52 -1.97
N VAL A 25 -4.57 -30.30 -2.45
CA VAL A 25 -5.48 -29.29 -1.90
C VAL A 25 -6.74 -30.01 -1.43
N GLU A 26 -6.81 -30.24 -0.11
CA GLU A 26 -8.00 -30.84 0.51
C GLU A 26 -9.07 -29.79 0.80
N ASN A 27 -8.62 -28.57 1.21
CA ASN A 27 -9.49 -27.49 1.63
C ASN A 27 -9.09 -26.14 1.03
N ILE A 28 -10.10 -25.33 0.78
CA ILE A 28 -9.95 -23.90 0.47
C ILE A 28 -10.70 -23.14 1.55
N SER A 29 -10.04 -22.20 2.19
CA SER A 29 -10.67 -21.31 3.17
C SER A 29 -10.46 -19.83 2.78
N CYS A 30 -11.38 -18.98 3.25
CA CYS A 30 -11.27 -17.54 3.04
C CYS A 30 -11.67 -16.79 4.32
N LEU A 31 -11.05 -15.64 4.54
CA LEU A 31 -11.29 -14.77 5.66
C LEU A 31 -11.23 -13.31 5.22
N ARG A 32 -12.13 -12.49 5.75
CA ARG A 32 -12.05 -11.03 5.64
C ARG A 32 -11.96 -10.44 7.03
N ARG A 33 -11.14 -9.42 7.16
CA ARG A 33 -10.99 -8.68 8.43
C ARG A 33 -10.99 -7.20 8.14
N THR A 34 -11.92 -6.48 8.76
CA THR A 34 -11.90 -5.02 8.76
C THR A 34 -11.06 -4.52 9.92
N ILE A 35 -10.09 -3.68 9.61
CA ILE A 35 -9.22 -2.99 10.56
C ILE A 35 -9.46 -1.48 10.50
N GLN A 36 -9.05 -0.73 11.52
CA GLN A 36 -9.13 0.73 11.54
C GLN A 36 -7.72 1.29 11.35
N VAL A 37 -7.51 2.02 10.28
CA VAL A 37 -6.20 2.58 9.92
C VAL A 37 -6.22 4.09 10.16
N ALA A 38 -5.27 4.59 10.95
CA ALA A 38 -5.20 6.01 11.33
C ALA A 38 -4.97 6.92 10.13
N SER A 39 -5.70 8.03 10.08
CA SER A 39 -5.58 9.06 9.04
C SER A 39 -4.36 9.94 9.27
N ASN A 40 -3.74 10.37 8.18
CA ASN A 40 -2.66 11.35 8.16
C ASN A 40 -3.24 12.77 8.20
N MET A 41 -3.81 13.12 9.35
CA MET A 41 -4.50 14.41 9.56
C MET A 41 -3.50 15.56 9.52
N PRO A 42 -3.79 16.65 8.77
CA PRO A 42 -2.95 17.83 8.77
C PRO A 42 -3.10 18.64 10.08
N THR A 43 -2.04 19.33 10.45
CA THR A 43 -2.11 20.39 11.47
C THR A 43 -2.76 21.66 10.90
N LYS A 44 -3.16 22.59 11.79
CA LYS A 44 -3.73 23.88 11.35
C LYS A 44 -2.73 24.73 10.59
N GLU A 45 -1.47 24.64 10.96
CA GLU A 45 -0.35 25.35 10.33
C GLU A 45 -0.11 24.86 8.90
N GLU A 46 -0.11 23.53 8.71
CA GLU A 46 0.05 22.91 7.39
C GLU A 46 -1.12 23.24 6.45
N LEU A 47 -2.34 23.30 6.97
CA LEU A 47 -3.53 23.59 6.17
C LEU A 47 -3.47 24.93 5.47
N VAL A 48 -2.91 25.98 6.08
CA VAL A 48 -2.82 27.31 5.47
C VAL A 48 -2.06 27.26 4.14
N GLN A 49 -0.94 26.55 4.11
CA GLN A 49 -0.16 26.39 2.88
C GLN A 49 -0.84 25.42 1.91
N ALA A 50 -1.41 24.34 2.41
CA ALA A 50 -2.10 23.35 1.60
C ALA A 50 -3.30 23.94 0.86
N GLU A 51 -4.13 24.74 1.53
CA GLU A 51 -5.26 25.42 0.91
C GLU A 51 -4.81 26.39 -0.21
N HIS A 52 -3.71 27.11 0.00
CA HIS A 52 -3.14 28.00 -1.02
C HIS A 52 -2.67 27.23 -2.26
N ILE A 53 -1.88 26.17 -2.07
CA ILE A 53 -1.37 25.30 -3.17
C ILE A 53 -2.55 24.68 -3.91
N HIS A 54 -3.51 24.11 -3.17
CA HIS A 54 -4.67 23.45 -3.74
C HIS A 54 -5.53 24.42 -4.55
N ALA A 55 -5.78 25.63 -4.04
CA ALA A 55 -6.57 26.66 -4.74
C ALA A 55 -5.91 27.12 -6.05
N LEU A 56 -4.58 27.28 -6.08
CA LEU A 56 -3.85 27.63 -7.31
C LEU A 56 -3.92 26.48 -8.32
N HIS A 57 -3.77 25.26 -7.88
CA HIS A 57 -3.87 24.08 -8.74
C HIS A 57 -5.26 23.95 -9.37
N GLU A 58 -6.33 24.02 -8.58
CA GLU A 58 -7.71 23.96 -9.07
C GLU A 58 -8.03 25.10 -10.07
N ALA A 59 -7.36 26.24 -9.92
CA ALA A 59 -7.49 27.37 -10.85
C ALA A 59 -6.61 27.22 -12.11
N GLY A 60 -5.85 26.15 -12.27
CA GLY A 60 -4.92 25.94 -13.39
C GLY A 60 -3.71 26.89 -13.37
N ARG A 61 -3.35 27.40 -12.17
CA ARG A 61 -2.30 28.43 -11.96
C ARG A 61 -1.03 27.83 -11.36
N ASP A 62 -0.70 26.60 -11.69
CA ASP A 62 0.49 25.90 -11.19
C ASP A 62 1.81 26.65 -11.44
N GLY A 63 1.86 27.46 -12.51
CA GLY A 63 3.03 28.28 -12.81
C GLY A 63 3.34 29.39 -11.81
N GLU A 64 2.44 29.65 -10.85
CA GLU A 64 2.65 30.62 -9.75
C GLU A 64 3.23 29.96 -8.50
N LEU A 65 3.26 28.63 -8.46
CA LEU A 65 3.88 27.86 -7.39
C LEU A 65 5.41 27.81 -7.57
N PRO A 66 6.20 27.87 -6.48
CA PRO A 66 7.66 27.84 -6.53
C PRO A 66 8.22 26.40 -6.78
N TYR A 67 7.43 25.53 -7.38
CA TYR A 67 7.75 24.12 -7.61
C TYR A 67 7.70 23.78 -9.09
N SER A 68 8.43 22.75 -9.51
CA SER A 68 8.41 22.26 -10.90
C SER A 68 8.63 20.74 -10.96
N GLY A 69 8.24 20.13 -12.09
CA GLY A 69 8.44 18.69 -12.33
C GLY A 69 7.80 17.84 -11.22
N MET A 70 8.50 16.81 -10.75
CA MET A 70 8.00 15.88 -9.74
C MET A 70 7.69 16.55 -8.40
N MET A 71 8.46 17.58 -8.01
CA MET A 71 8.20 18.34 -6.78
C MET A 71 6.82 19.02 -6.83
N LEU A 72 6.44 19.63 -7.96
CA LEU A 72 5.11 20.21 -8.14
C LEU A 72 4.03 19.14 -7.96
N THR A 73 4.17 18.00 -8.62
CA THR A 73 3.23 16.88 -8.50
C THR A 73 3.06 16.44 -7.05
N THR A 74 4.17 16.30 -6.32
CA THR A 74 4.17 15.90 -4.92
C THR A 74 3.46 16.93 -4.03
N MET A 75 3.82 18.20 -4.14
CA MET A 75 3.23 19.27 -3.32
C MET A 75 1.74 19.46 -3.58
N VAL A 76 1.30 19.33 -4.83
CA VAL A 76 -0.14 19.37 -5.18
C VAL A 76 -0.89 18.16 -4.61
N ALA A 77 -0.31 16.96 -4.71
CA ALA A 77 -0.93 15.76 -4.14
C ALA A 77 -1.03 15.83 -2.62
N GLU A 78 0.02 16.27 -1.95
CA GLU A 78 0.05 16.48 -0.50
C GLU A 78 -1.00 17.51 -0.06
N ALA A 79 -1.04 18.68 -0.70
CA ALA A 79 -2.02 19.73 -0.42
C ALA A 79 -3.45 19.23 -0.63
N GLY A 80 -3.72 18.52 -1.71
CA GLY A 80 -5.02 17.92 -2.00
C GLY A 80 -5.44 16.88 -0.94
N ARG A 81 -4.51 16.06 -0.44
CA ARG A 81 -4.74 15.15 0.68
C ARG A 81 -5.12 15.93 1.95
N MET A 82 -4.32 16.92 2.32
CA MET A 82 -4.54 17.73 3.53
C MET A 82 -5.91 18.41 3.51
N VAL A 83 -6.26 19.04 2.39
CA VAL A 83 -7.58 19.69 2.22
C VAL A 83 -8.73 18.69 2.31
N LYS A 84 -8.57 17.48 1.76
CA LYS A 84 -9.59 16.43 1.87
C LYS A 84 -9.74 15.89 3.29
N LEU A 85 -8.65 15.82 4.05
CA LEU A 85 -8.65 15.27 5.41
C LEU A 85 -8.96 16.30 6.50
N GLN A 86 -8.94 17.59 6.23
CA GLN A 86 -9.11 18.63 7.27
C GLN A 86 -10.33 18.46 8.18
N ASN A 87 -11.42 17.90 7.64
CA ASN A 87 -12.64 17.55 8.34
C ASN A 87 -12.97 16.05 8.22
N GLY A 88 -11.97 15.25 7.90
CA GLY A 88 -12.12 13.84 7.66
C GLY A 88 -12.14 13.01 8.94
N PRO A 89 -12.37 11.69 8.81
CA PRO A 89 -12.33 10.79 9.95
C PRO A 89 -10.89 10.63 10.47
N GLU A 90 -10.74 10.38 11.77
CA GLU A 90 -9.46 10.10 12.41
C GLU A 90 -8.87 8.73 11.98
N SER A 91 -9.72 7.85 11.46
CA SER A 91 -9.34 6.54 10.91
C SER A 91 -10.29 6.10 9.80
N PHE A 92 -9.80 5.24 8.92
CA PHE A 92 -10.58 4.61 7.86
C PHE A 92 -10.75 3.12 8.12
N PRO A 93 -11.94 2.53 7.88
CA PRO A 93 -12.08 1.08 7.82
C PRO A 93 -11.37 0.55 6.58
N MET A 94 -10.54 -0.48 6.74
CA MET A 94 -9.84 -1.13 5.65
C MET A 94 -10.04 -2.64 5.74
N GLU A 95 -10.39 -3.29 4.64
CA GLU A 95 -10.58 -4.72 4.58
C GLU A 95 -9.33 -5.44 4.10
N LEU A 96 -8.76 -6.28 4.94
CA LEU A 96 -7.78 -7.29 4.54
C LEU A 96 -8.52 -8.58 4.22
N SER A 97 -8.16 -9.22 3.11
CA SER A 97 -8.75 -10.47 2.69
C SER A 97 -7.70 -11.55 2.51
N GLY A 98 -7.97 -12.75 3.00
CA GLY A 98 -7.08 -13.90 2.88
C GLY A 98 -7.78 -15.09 2.24
N ILE A 99 -7.04 -15.84 1.43
CA ILE A 99 -7.47 -17.13 0.86
C ILE A 99 -6.35 -18.14 1.11
N ALA A 100 -6.72 -19.29 1.66
CA ALA A 100 -5.82 -20.44 1.77
C ALA A 100 -6.21 -21.52 0.74
N ILE A 101 -5.22 -22.04 0.04
CA ILE A 101 -5.35 -23.12 -0.94
C ILE A 101 -4.28 -24.16 -0.58
N GLY A 102 -4.63 -25.16 0.23
CA GLY A 102 -3.67 -26.08 0.80
C GLY A 102 -2.55 -25.34 1.55
N PRO A 103 -1.27 -25.56 1.22
CA PRO A 103 -0.14 -24.90 1.89
C PRO A 103 0.16 -23.47 1.39
N VAL A 104 -0.63 -22.93 0.47
CA VAL A 104 -0.45 -21.61 -0.13
C VAL A 104 -1.47 -20.63 0.40
N ALA A 105 -1.04 -19.44 0.79
CA ALA A 105 -1.91 -18.35 1.19
C ALA A 105 -1.79 -17.14 0.25
N LEU A 106 -2.91 -16.52 -0.07
CA LEU A 106 -2.98 -15.20 -0.67
C LEU A 106 -3.47 -14.21 0.40
N ILE A 107 -2.84 -13.04 0.48
CA ILE A 107 -3.26 -11.95 1.37
C ILE A 107 -3.47 -10.69 0.55
N GLY A 108 -4.72 -10.21 0.50
CA GLY A 108 -5.14 -9.06 -0.27
C GLY A 108 -5.12 -7.78 0.55
N ILE A 109 -4.54 -6.73 -0.02
CA ILE A 109 -4.44 -5.38 0.53
C ILE A 109 -5.08 -4.41 -0.47
N PRO A 110 -6.02 -3.54 -0.04
CA PRO A 110 -6.77 -2.67 -0.95
C PRO A 110 -6.01 -1.37 -1.29
N GLY A 111 -4.87 -1.47 -1.93
CA GLY A 111 -4.04 -0.33 -2.33
C GLY A 111 -2.66 -0.75 -2.76
N GLU A 112 -1.70 0.15 -2.66
CA GLU A 112 -0.34 0.02 -3.16
C GLU A 112 0.68 -0.10 -2.00
N PRO A 113 0.85 -1.32 -1.44
CA PRO A 113 1.79 -1.56 -0.35
C PRO A 113 3.25 -1.47 -0.83
N PHE A 114 4.10 -0.86 -0.01
CA PHE A 114 5.54 -0.88 -0.23
C PHE A 114 6.10 -2.30 -0.09
N THR A 115 7.23 -2.54 -0.73
CA THR A 115 7.90 -3.86 -0.78
C THR A 115 8.15 -4.47 0.60
N GLY A 116 8.40 -3.63 1.62
CA GLY A 116 8.59 -4.06 3.01
C GLY A 116 7.39 -4.81 3.56
N ILE A 117 6.16 -4.37 3.23
CA ILE A 117 4.93 -5.05 3.65
C ILE A 117 4.88 -6.46 3.05
N GLY A 118 5.13 -6.57 1.75
CA GLY A 118 5.15 -7.88 1.08
C GLY A 118 6.20 -8.84 1.66
N ARG A 119 7.38 -8.33 2.03
CA ARG A 119 8.43 -9.11 2.70
C ARG A 119 7.97 -9.57 4.07
N GLY A 120 7.45 -8.65 4.90
CA GLY A 120 6.97 -8.99 6.24
C GLY A 120 5.84 -10.03 6.23
N LEU A 121 4.92 -9.97 5.28
CA LEU A 121 3.84 -10.95 5.15
C LEU A 121 4.32 -12.33 4.70
N LYS A 122 5.38 -12.39 3.90
CA LYS A 122 5.99 -13.67 3.47
C LYS A 122 6.70 -14.42 4.59
N GLU A 123 7.00 -13.75 5.70
CA GLU A 123 7.57 -14.38 6.90
C GLU A 123 6.52 -15.12 7.76
N ALA A 124 5.24 -15.14 7.35
CA ALA A 124 4.18 -15.81 8.10
C ALA A 124 4.49 -17.31 8.27
N PRO A 125 4.56 -17.81 9.51
CA PRO A 125 4.93 -19.19 9.78
C PRO A 125 3.87 -20.17 9.30
N GLY A 126 4.33 -21.36 8.85
CA GLY A 126 3.45 -22.48 8.54
C GLY A 126 2.74 -22.42 7.19
N TRP A 127 3.22 -21.60 6.28
CA TRP A 127 2.85 -21.56 4.87
C TRP A 127 4.07 -21.90 4.03
N ASP A 128 3.89 -22.72 2.98
CA ASP A 128 4.96 -22.99 2.01
C ASP A 128 5.16 -21.80 1.08
N LEU A 129 4.07 -21.04 0.84
CA LEU A 129 4.10 -19.84 0.01
C LEU A 129 3.03 -18.86 0.48
N VAL A 130 3.42 -17.58 0.65
CA VAL A 130 2.51 -16.46 0.84
C VAL A 130 2.62 -15.51 -0.35
N LEU A 131 1.48 -15.19 -0.95
CA LEU A 131 1.34 -14.28 -2.09
C LEU A 131 0.62 -13.00 -1.65
N PRO A 132 1.33 -11.92 -1.31
CA PRO A 132 0.73 -10.62 -1.10
C PRO A 132 0.18 -10.06 -2.42
N CYS A 133 -1.09 -9.63 -2.40
CA CYS A 133 -1.81 -9.11 -3.56
C CYS A 133 -2.18 -7.65 -3.31
N CYS A 134 -1.67 -6.73 -4.10
CA CYS A 134 -2.03 -5.32 -4.06
C CYS A 134 -3.36 -5.05 -4.77
N LEU A 135 -3.95 -3.88 -4.54
CA LEU A 135 -5.19 -3.39 -5.17
C LEU A 135 -6.37 -4.39 -5.08
N THR A 136 -6.38 -5.19 -4.02
CA THR A 136 -7.40 -6.21 -3.82
C THR A 136 -8.65 -5.58 -3.21
N ASN A 137 -9.76 -5.63 -3.94
CA ASN A 137 -11.09 -5.13 -3.53
C ASN A 137 -11.14 -3.61 -3.25
N GLY A 138 -10.13 -2.84 -3.65
CA GLY A 138 -10.07 -1.40 -3.47
C GLY A 138 -8.77 -0.77 -3.94
N ASN A 139 -8.74 0.56 -3.94
CA ASN A 139 -7.55 1.36 -4.19
C ASN A 139 -7.53 2.54 -3.20
N GLU A 140 -7.02 2.28 -2.02
CA GLU A 140 -6.91 3.27 -0.94
C GLU A 140 -5.61 4.10 -1.02
N GLY A 141 -4.88 3.99 -2.13
CA GLY A 141 -3.59 4.66 -2.35
C GLY A 141 -2.41 3.92 -1.75
N TYR A 142 -1.39 4.67 -1.33
CA TYR A 142 -0.11 4.12 -0.92
C TYR A 142 -0.03 3.79 0.57
N PHE A 143 0.70 2.70 0.87
CA PHE A 143 1.05 2.29 2.24
C PHE A 143 2.58 2.29 2.38
N PRO A 144 3.19 3.46 2.63
CA PRO A 144 4.64 3.58 2.79
C PRO A 144 5.14 2.99 4.11
N MET A 145 6.36 2.46 4.09
CA MET A 145 7.08 2.10 5.31
C MET A 145 7.45 3.35 6.11
N GLN A 146 7.71 3.21 7.40
CA GLN A 146 8.04 4.35 8.28
C GLN A 146 9.18 5.21 7.74
N GLU A 147 10.27 4.60 7.28
CA GLU A 147 11.42 5.32 6.74
C GLU A 147 11.09 6.19 5.53
N ALA A 148 10.10 5.81 4.71
CA ALA A 148 9.69 6.61 3.57
C ALA A 148 8.97 7.90 3.97
N TYR A 149 8.35 7.96 5.15
CA TYR A 149 7.81 9.21 5.69
C TYR A 149 8.93 10.14 6.17
N ASP A 150 10.02 9.59 6.71
CA ASP A 150 11.17 10.36 7.16
C ASP A 150 11.99 10.92 5.98
N GLU A 151 12.08 10.15 4.89
CA GLU A 151 12.77 10.55 3.65
C GLU A 151 11.93 11.51 2.79
N GLY A 152 10.61 11.46 2.91
CA GLY A 152 9.68 12.17 2.04
C GLY A 152 9.51 11.50 0.67
N GLY A 153 8.82 12.18 -0.25
CA GLY A 153 8.54 11.70 -1.59
C GLY A 153 7.05 11.62 -1.87
N TYR A 154 6.71 11.38 -3.14
CA TYR A 154 5.34 11.44 -3.61
C TYR A 154 4.41 10.49 -2.85
N GLU A 155 4.81 9.24 -2.69
CA GLU A 155 3.99 8.18 -2.12
C GLU A 155 3.68 8.43 -0.64
N SER A 156 4.67 8.89 0.14
CA SER A 156 4.47 9.19 1.56
C SER A 156 3.69 10.48 1.78
N GLN A 157 3.93 11.51 0.98
CA GLN A 157 3.24 12.79 1.09
C GLN A 157 1.80 12.73 0.59
N SER A 158 1.52 11.91 -0.44
CA SER A 158 0.16 11.68 -0.95
C SER A 158 -0.64 10.67 -0.13
N SER A 159 -0.01 9.87 0.72
CA SER A 159 -0.68 8.84 1.52
C SER A 159 -1.70 9.43 2.50
N PHE A 160 -2.92 8.91 2.49
CA PHE A 160 -3.99 9.28 3.43
C PHE A 160 -3.77 8.70 4.84
N PHE A 161 -2.79 7.82 5.00
CA PHE A 161 -2.55 7.08 6.23
C PHE A 161 -1.33 7.61 6.97
N LYS A 162 -1.41 7.61 8.29
CA LYS A 162 -0.34 8.04 9.17
C LYS A 162 0.86 7.11 9.10
N ALA A 163 2.07 7.66 9.29
CA ALA A 163 3.30 6.89 9.46
C ALA A 163 3.12 5.75 10.46
N GLY A 164 3.67 4.56 10.15
CA GLY A 164 3.42 3.31 10.87
C GLY A 164 2.32 2.45 10.24
N VAL A 165 1.65 2.93 9.17
CA VAL A 165 0.61 2.15 8.47
C VAL A 165 1.13 0.82 7.93
N ALA A 166 2.33 0.79 7.38
CA ALA A 166 2.91 -0.42 6.81
C ALA A 166 3.17 -1.49 7.86
N GLU A 167 3.74 -1.11 8.98
CA GLU A 167 4.03 -1.97 10.12
C GLU A 167 2.73 -2.54 10.71
N TYR A 168 1.70 -1.70 10.81
CA TYR A 168 0.37 -2.13 11.25
C TYR A 168 -0.28 -3.11 10.27
N LEU A 169 -0.15 -2.87 8.95
CA LEU A 169 -0.65 -3.81 7.93
C LEU A 169 0.08 -5.15 7.95
N ILE A 170 1.37 -5.17 8.24
CA ILE A 170 2.12 -6.42 8.45
C ILE A 170 1.55 -7.17 9.65
N GLU A 171 1.40 -6.49 10.79
CA GLU A 171 0.88 -7.11 12.01
C GLU A 171 -0.51 -7.72 11.80
N GLU A 172 -1.45 -6.93 11.26
CA GLU A 172 -2.82 -7.40 11.05
C GLU A 172 -2.91 -8.46 9.93
N GLY A 173 -2.09 -8.33 8.88
CA GLY A 173 -2.01 -9.34 7.83
C GLY A 173 -1.47 -10.68 8.33
N LEU A 174 -0.48 -10.68 9.21
CA LEU A 174 0.02 -11.90 9.88
C LEU A 174 -1.07 -12.55 10.75
N LYS A 175 -1.92 -11.75 11.42
CA LYS A 175 -3.07 -12.28 12.16
C LYS A 175 -4.10 -12.93 11.23
N VAL A 176 -4.38 -12.31 10.07
CA VAL A 176 -5.27 -12.91 9.04
C VAL A 176 -4.70 -14.25 8.56
N LEU A 177 -3.41 -14.29 8.21
CA LEU A 177 -2.74 -15.50 7.76
C LEU A 177 -2.73 -16.61 8.81
N ASN A 178 -2.54 -16.27 10.08
CA ASN A 178 -2.60 -17.23 11.19
C ASN A 178 -4.02 -17.79 11.38
N ASP A 179 -5.04 -16.95 11.27
CA ASP A 179 -6.44 -17.37 11.47
C ASP A 179 -6.97 -18.23 10.30
N LEU A 180 -6.45 -18.04 9.09
CA LEU A 180 -6.76 -18.88 7.92
C LEU A 180 -6.33 -20.35 8.10
N ARG A 181 -5.43 -20.65 9.03
CA ARG A 181 -4.92 -22.00 9.31
C ARG A 181 -5.79 -22.77 10.31
N LYS A 182 -6.73 -22.12 10.97
CA LYS A 182 -7.65 -22.72 11.94
C LYS A 182 -8.84 -23.36 11.26
#